data_4e4b05ac6c575239d299eec3afd2adc6
#
_entry.id   4e4b05ac6c575239d299eec3afd2adc6
#
_cell.length_a   1.000
_cell.length_b   1.000
_cell.length_c   1.000
_cell.angle_alpha   90.00
_cell.angle_beta   90.00
_cell.angle_gamma   90.00
#
_symmetry.space_group_name_H-M   'P 1'
#
loop_
_entity.id
_entity.type
_entity.pdbx_description
1 polymer ?
#
loop_
_entity_poly.entity_id
_entity_poly.type
_entity_poly.pdbx_seq_one_letter_code
_entity_poly.pdbx_strand_id
1 'polypeptide(L)'
;MLLTYGGGSIKKIGLYDEVKALLSDFEVYELAGIDPNPKYTKSVLAGVQLCKEHHIDVVLAVGGGSVLDCSKAIAAGALYDGEPWDLITYKVKAKAALPLVDILTLAATGSEYDCACVISRTETNDKVGYLDPHLYPVASILDPRY
;
A
#
# COMPACT_ATOMS: atom_id res chain seq x y z
N MET A 1 3.38 -10.06 8.09
CA MET A 1 3.41 -8.91 7.14
C MET A 1 2.28 -8.96 6.14
N LEU A 2 1.90 -7.82 5.55
CA LEU A 2 0.95 -7.74 4.43
C LEU A 2 1.69 -7.49 3.12
N LEU A 3 1.62 -8.42 2.16
CA LEU A 3 2.12 -8.27 0.80
C LEU A 3 1.00 -7.70 -0.09
N THR A 4 1.23 -6.55 -0.71
CA THR A 4 0.27 -5.87 -1.57
C THR A 4 0.76 -5.82 -3.01
N TYR A 5 -0.11 -6.07 -3.98
CA TYR A 5 0.23 -6.01 -5.41
C TYR A 5 -0.99 -5.81 -6.33
N GLY A 6 -0.72 -5.40 -7.56
CA GLY A 6 -1.75 -5.11 -8.56
C GLY A 6 -2.32 -6.34 -9.27
N GLY A 7 -2.81 -6.15 -10.50
CA GLY A 7 -3.56 -7.13 -11.28
C GLY A 7 -2.77 -8.31 -11.88
N GLY A 8 -1.50 -8.49 -11.53
CA GLY A 8 -0.74 -9.68 -11.91
C GLY A 8 0.49 -9.42 -12.80
N SER A 9 0.90 -8.17 -13.03
CA SER A 9 2.16 -7.87 -13.76
C SER A 9 3.36 -8.53 -13.10
N ILE A 10 3.46 -8.47 -11.78
CA ILE A 10 4.57 -9.08 -11.02
C ILE A 10 4.63 -10.60 -11.16
N LYS A 11 3.49 -11.26 -11.39
CA LYS A 11 3.43 -12.71 -11.68
C LYS A 11 3.97 -13.03 -13.06
N LYS A 12 3.64 -12.18 -14.05
CA LYS A 12 4.10 -12.37 -15.44
C LYS A 12 5.61 -12.22 -15.61
N ILE A 13 6.24 -11.35 -14.81
CA ILE A 13 7.69 -11.13 -14.84
C ILE A 13 8.46 -12.02 -13.84
N GLY A 14 7.79 -12.91 -13.11
CA GLY A 14 8.41 -13.83 -12.16
C GLY A 14 8.75 -13.23 -10.79
N LEU A 15 8.59 -11.92 -10.61
CA LEU A 15 8.93 -11.24 -9.35
C LEU A 15 8.10 -11.75 -8.17
N TYR A 16 6.83 -12.11 -8.39
CA TYR A 16 5.98 -12.66 -7.34
C TYR A 16 6.56 -13.94 -6.72
N ASP A 17 7.00 -14.88 -7.57
CA ASP A 17 7.54 -16.16 -7.09
C ASP A 17 8.87 -15.96 -6.37
N GLU A 18 9.71 -15.04 -6.84
CA GLU A 18 10.97 -14.67 -6.21
C GLU A 18 10.74 -14.07 -4.82
N VAL A 19 9.81 -13.09 -4.70
CA VAL A 19 9.44 -12.48 -3.42
C VAL A 19 8.87 -13.53 -2.45
N LYS A 20 7.96 -14.40 -2.91
CA LYS A 20 7.38 -15.45 -2.07
C LYS A 20 8.43 -16.44 -1.57
N ALA A 21 9.41 -16.80 -2.40
CA ALA A 21 10.49 -17.69 -2.00
C ALA A 21 11.37 -17.05 -0.91
N LEU A 22 11.71 -15.77 -1.05
CA LEU A 22 12.49 -15.02 -0.06
C LEU A 22 11.75 -14.82 1.26
N LEU A 23 10.43 -14.83 1.24
CA LEU A 23 9.57 -14.63 2.41
C LEU A 23 9.07 -15.95 3.02
N SER A 24 9.64 -17.10 2.64
CA SER A 24 9.16 -18.42 3.08
C SER A 24 9.13 -18.63 4.60
N ASP A 25 10.01 -17.95 5.33
CA ASP A 25 10.12 -18.05 6.79
C ASP A 25 9.22 -17.04 7.53
N PHE A 26 8.47 -16.22 6.80
CA PHE A 26 7.60 -15.20 7.37
C PHE A 26 6.13 -15.55 7.20
N GLU A 27 5.32 -15.12 8.16
CA GLU A 27 3.86 -15.18 8.01
C GLU A 27 3.40 -14.03 7.11
N VAL A 28 2.93 -14.38 5.90
CA VAL A 28 2.57 -13.44 4.84
C VAL A 28 1.09 -13.55 4.49
N TYR A 29 0.37 -12.47 4.67
CA TYR A 29 -0.99 -12.25 4.18
C TYR A 29 -0.94 -11.45 2.90
N GLU A 30 -1.88 -11.65 1.97
CA GLU A 30 -1.82 -11.05 0.65
C GLU A 30 -3.05 -10.20 0.34
N LEU A 31 -2.83 -9.02 -0.22
CA LEU A 31 -3.85 -8.19 -0.86
C LEU A 31 -3.50 -8.02 -2.34
N ALA A 32 -4.14 -8.82 -3.17
CA ALA A 32 -3.96 -8.82 -4.62
C ALA A 32 -4.97 -7.92 -5.33
N GLY A 33 -4.69 -7.57 -6.58
CA GLY A 33 -5.67 -6.96 -7.48
C GLY A 33 -5.95 -5.48 -7.17
N ILE A 34 -4.96 -4.77 -6.63
CA ILE A 34 -5.06 -3.31 -6.48
C ILE A 34 -5.19 -2.69 -7.87
N ASP A 35 -6.27 -1.94 -8.07
CA ASP A 35 -6.57 -1.28 -9.34
C ASP A 35 -5.64 -0.08 -9.60
N PRO A 36 -5.39 0.29 -10.85
CA PRO A 36 -4.93 1.63 -11.21
C PRO A 36 -5.86 2.69 -10.58
N ASN A 37 -5.27 3.77 -9.99
CA ASN A 37 -6.01 4.69 -9.14
C ASN A 37 -6.72 3.96 -7.99
N PRO A 38 -6.02 3.60 -6.93
CA PRO A 38 -6.49 2.66 -5.92
C PRO A 38 -7.81 3.10 -5.30
N LYS A 39 -8.72 2.13 -5.11
CA LYS A 39 -10.08 2.38 -4.65
C LYS A 39 -10.14 2.23 -3.14
N TYR A 40 -10.74 3.25 -2.48
CA TYR A 40 -10.88 3.27 -1.04
C TYR A 40 -11.61 2.04 -0.51
N THR A 41 -12.87 1.86 -0.92
CA THR A 41 -13.73 0.79 -0.40
C THR A 41 -13.23 -0.60 -0.78
N LYS A 42 -12.78 -0.78 -2.04
CA LYS A 42 -12.35 -2.09 -2.54
C LYS A 42 -11.00 -2.54 -1.98
N SER A 43 -10.02 -1.62 -1.94
CA SER A 43 -8.63 -2.00 -1.67
C SER A 43 -8.12 -1.48 -0.33
N VAL A 44 -8.33 -0.19 -0.02
CA VAL A 44 -7.79 0.37 1.23
C VAL A 44 -8.46 -0.24 2.44
N LEU A 45 -9.80 -0.26 2.48
CA LEU A 45 -10.53 -0.85 3.61
C LEU A 45 -10.23 -2.35 3.78
N ALA A 46 -10.16 -3.10 2.69
CA ALA A 46 -9.82 -4.53 2.76
C ALA A 46 -8.41 -4.74 3.34
N GLY A 47 -7.43 -3.93 2.93
CA GLY A 47 -6.08 -3.99 3.48
C GLY A 47 -6.00 -3.58 4.95
N VAL A 48 -6.72 -2.53 5.34
CA VAL A 48 -6.82 -2.10 6.75
C VAL A 48 -7.43 -3.20 7.61
N GLN A 49 -8.49 -3.86 7.13
CA GLN A 49 -9.12 -4.96 7.83
C GLN A 49 -8.14 -6.13 8.02
N LEU A 50 -7.45 -6.56 6.96
CA LEU A 50 -6.42 -7.60 7.05
C LEU A 50 -5.33 -7.24 8.07
N CYS A 51 -4.86 -5.98 8.06
CA CYS A 51 -3.86 -5.53 9.02
C CYS A 51 -4.33 -5.66 10.48
N LYS A 52 -5.57 -5.27 10.76
CA LYS A 52 -6.14 -5.34 12.12
C LYS A 52 -6.43 -6.78 12.55
N GLU A 53 -7.02 -7.60 11.68
CA GLU A 53 -7.37 -9.00 11.98
C GLU A 53 -6.15 -9.87 12.25
N HIS A 54 -5.07 -9.64 11.52
CA HIS A 54 -3.86 -10.46 11.58
C HIS A 54 -2.69 -9.78 12.30
N HIS A 55 -2.93 -8.65 12.98
CA HIS A 55 -1.91 -7.91 13.72
C HIS A 55 -0.64 -7.67 12.89
N ILE A 56 -0.83 -7.20 11.65
CA ILE A 56 0.26 -6.94 10.72
C ILE A 56 1.19 -5.85 11.29
N ASP A 57 2.48 -6.07 11.18
CA ASP A 57 3.55 -5.21 11.69
C ASP A 57 4.33 -4.48 10.58
N VAL A 58 4.22 -4.93 9.33
CA VAL A 58 4.86 -4.31 8.16
C VAL A 58 4.04 -4.54 6.88
N VAL A 59 4.01 -3.54 6.02
CA VAL A 59 3.42 -3.63 4.67
C VAL A 59 4.54 -3.70 3.65
N LEU A 60 4.51 -4.71 2.77
CA LEU A 60 5.39 -4.84 1.60
C LEU A 60 4.59 -4.58 0.33
N ALA A 61 4.86 -3.47 -0.33
CA ALA A 61 4.23 -3.09 -1.59
C ALA A 61 5.09 -3.54 -2.78
N VAL A 62 4.53 -4.38 -3.67
CA VAL A 62 5.25 -4.83 -4.87
C VAL A 62 4.49 -4.41 -6.11
N GLY A 63 4.95 -3.33 -6.76
CA GLY A 63 4.25 -2.77 -7.91
C GLY A 63 4.66 -1.35 -8.28
N GLY A 64 3.82 -0.69 -9.07
CA GLY A 64 3.97 0.73 -9.40
C GLY A 64 3.26 1.65 -8.40
N GLY A 65 3.23 2.96 -8.70
CA GLY A 65 2.72 4.00 -7.80
C GLY A 65 1.31 3.74 -7.23
N SER A 66 0.39 3.15 -8.00
CA SER A 66 -0.95 2.84 -7.48
C SER A 66 -0.94 1.80 -6.35
N VAL A 67 -0.03 0.82 -6.41
CA VAL A 67 0.15 -0.16 -5.34
C VAL A 67 0.76 0.51 -4.11
N LEU A 68 1.78 1.34 -4.30
CA LEU A 68 2.42 2.10 -3.23
C LEU A 68 1.43 3.05 -2.55
N ASP A 69 0.68 3.83 -3.33
CA ASP A 69 -0.34 4.76 -2.81
C ASP A 69 -1.40 4.04 -1.97
N CYS A 70 -1.90 2.89 -2.46
CA CYS A 70 -2.83 2.06 -1.70
C CYS A 70 -2.22 1.60 -0.37
N SER A 71 -0.98 1.12 -0.42
CA SER A 71 -0.26 0.58 0.73
C SER A 71 0.04 1.63 1.79
N LYS A 72 0.34 2.86 1.39
CA LYS A 72 0.47 4.02 2.28
C LYS A 72 -0.83 4.30 3.04
N ALA A 73 -1.95 4.36 2.32
CA ALA A 73 -3.25 4.58 2.94
C ALA A 73 -3.65 3.43 3.88
N ILE A 74 -3.32 2.19 3.52
CA ILE A 74 -3.50 1.01 4.39
C ILE A 74 -2.65 1.15 5.65
N ALA A 75 -1.37 1.48 5.52
CA ALA A 75 -0.44 1.61 6.63
C ALA A 75 -0.90 2.62 7.68
N ALA A 76 -1.39 3.80 7.24
CA ALA A 76 -1.97 4.80 8.13
C ALA A 76 -3.30 4.33 8.75
N GLY A 77 -4.20 3.78 7.93
CA GLY A 77 -5.50 3.31 8.38
C GLY A 77 -5.45 2.14 9.37
N ALA A 78 -4.44 1.29 9.27
CA ALA A 78 -4.26 0.12 10.14
C ALA A 78 -4.07 0.50 11.61
N LEU A 79 -3.42 1.62 11.89
CA LEU A 79 -3.18 2.11 13.26
C LEU A 79 -4.20 3.16 13.72
N TYR A 80 -5.25 3.38 12.96
CA TYR A 80 -6.31 4.32 13.29
C TYR A 80 -7.62 3.59 13.64
N ASP A 81 -8.21 3.92 14.78
CA ASP A 81 -9.44 3.26 15.27
C ASP A 81 -10.72 3.78 14.63
N GLY A 82 -10.65 4.91 13.92
CA GLY A 82 -11.79 5.50 13.24
C GLY A 82 -11.91 5.09 11.76
N GLU A 83 -12.70 5.84 11.02
CA GLU A 83 -12.88 5.67 9.57
C GLU A 83 -11.62 6.17 8.82
N PRO A 84 -10.84 5.32 8.13
CA PRO A 84 -9.60 5.74 7.46
C PRO A 84 -9.78 6.88 6.44
N TRP A 85 -10.98 7.06 5.88
CA TRP A 85 -11.29 8.19 5.01
C TRP A 85 -11.15 9.54 5.70
N ASP A 86 -11.31 9.59 7.02
CA ASP A 86 -11.13 10.83 7.80
C ASP A 86 -9.66 11.26 7.86
N LEU A 87 -8.70 10.32 7.80
CA LEU A 87 -7.29 10.62 7.61
C LEU A 87 -7.05 11.21 6.21
N ILE A 88 -7.54 10.50 5.18
CA ILE A 88 -7.35 10.88 3.77
C ILE A 88 -7.95 12.26 3.47
N THR A 89 -9.04 12.62 4.12
CA THR A 89 -9.71 13.93 3.95
C THR A 89 -9.25 14.98 4.97
N TYR A 90 -8.21 14.71 5.75
CA TYR A 90 -7.64 15.63 6.75
C TYR A 90 -8.60 16.07 7.86
N LYS A 91 -9.69 15.34 8.12
CA LYS A 91 -10.54 15.57 9.27
C LYS A 91 -9.82 15.23 10.58
N VAL A 92 -8.92 14.24 10.51
CA VAL A 92 -8.06 13.80 11.59
C VAL A 92 -6.63 13.66 11.08
N LYS A 93 -5.64 13.94 11.93
CA LYS A 93 -4.23 13.71 11.60
C LYS A 93 -3.81 12.30 12.03
N ALA A 94 -3.03 11.62 11.21
CA ALA A 94 -2.39 10.37 11.60
C ALA A 94 -1.42 10.61 12.77
N LYS A 95 -1.36 9.67 13.70
CA LYS A 95 -0.40 9.66 14.79
C LYS A 95 0.77 8.73 14.51
N ALA A 96 0.57 7.76 13.65
CA ALA A 96 1.53 6.76 13.21
C ALA A 96 1.00 6.06 11.95
N ALA A 97 1.87 5.33 11.27
CA ALA A 97 1.54 4.37 10.24
C ALA A 97 2.40 3.10 10.42
N LEU A 98 1.94 1.97 9.87
CA LEU A 98 2.78 0.78 9.81
C LEU A 98 4.01 1.06 8.94
N PRO A 99 5.18 0.48 9.26
CA PRO A 99 6.34 0.53 8.37
C PRO A 99 5.98 0.00 6.98
N LEU A 100 6.34 0.77 5.95
CA LEU A 100 6.15 0.40 4.55
C LEU A 100 7.52 0.14 3.89
N VAL A 101 7.64 -1.00 3.26
CA VAL A 101 8.75 -1.34 2.35
C VAL A 101 8.16 -1.51 0.96
N ASP A 102 8.88 -1.11 -0.08
CA ASP A 102 8.42 -1.33 -1.44
C ASP A 102 9.48 -1.93 -2.36
N ILE A 103 8.98 -2.64 -3.38
CA ILE A 103 9.72 -3.08 -4.57
C ILE A 103 9.04 -2.44 -5.77
N LEU A 104 9.66 -1.39 -6.30
CA LEU A 104 9.11 -0.62 -7.39
C LEU A 104 9.27 -1.35 -8.73
N THR A 105 8.16 -1.47 -9.49
CA THR A 105 8.17 -2.10 -10.83
C THR A 105 7.95 -1.11 -11.97
N LEU A 106 7.68 0.15 -11.67
CA LEU A 106 7.46 1.20 -12.67
C LEU A 106 7.82 2.57 -12.08
N ALA A 107 8.93 3.13 -12.50
CA ALA A 107 9.34 4.48 -12.15
C ALA A 107 8.42 5.50 -12.86
N ALA A 108 7.64 6.26 -12.11
CA ALA A 108 6.67 7.22 -12.65
C ALA A 108 6.47 8.43 -11.72
N THR A 109 5.69 8.28 -10.64
CA THR A 109 5.27 9.40 -9.79
C THR A 109 6.24 9.73 -8.66
N GLY A 110 7.21 8.87 -8.36
CA GLY A 110 8.13 9.04 -7.24
C GLY A 110 7.54 8.62 -5.89
N SER A 111 6.42 7.86 -5.89
CA SER A 111 5.76 7.42 -4.66
C SER A 111 6.67 6.60 -3.74
N GLU A 112 7.69 5.95 -4.28
CA GLU A 112 8.73 5.24 -3.53
C GLU A 112 9.62 6.16 -2.68
N TYR A 113 9.59 7.47 -2.95
CA TYR A 113 10.46 8.46 -2.30
C TYR A 113 9.69 9.66 -1.72
N ASP A 114 8.38 9.55 -1.59
CA ASP A 114 7.54 10.62 -1.03
C ASP A 114 6.59 10.11 0.07
N CYS A 115 5.92 11.04 0.73
CA CYS A 115 4.90 10.75 1.76
C CYS A 115 3.46 10.98 1.26
N ALA A 116 3.27 11.02 -0.06
CA ALA A 116 1.97 11.26 -0.67
C ALA A 116 1.32 9.98 -1.18
N CYS A 117 0.01 9.96 -1.21
CA CYS A 117 -0.77 8.96 -1.94
C CYS A 117 -2.05 9.58 -2.49
N VAL A 118 -2.56 9.02 -3.59
CA VAL A 118 -3.80 9.48 -4.22
C VAL A 118 -4.83 8.35 -4.22
N ILE A 119 -5.92 8.55 -3.50
CA ILE A 119 -6.96 7.53 -3.32
C ILE A 119 -8.29 8.00 -3.93
N SER A 120 -8.95 7.09 -4.64
CA SER A 120 -10.27 7.34 -5.23
C SER A 120 -11.37 6.66 -4.42
N ARG A 121 -12.46 7.39 -4.15
CA ARG A 121 -13.70 6.85 -3.58
C ARG A 121 -14.78 6.92 -4.64
N THR A 122 -15.14 5.78 -5.21
CA THR A 122 -16.06 5.69 -6.35
C THR A 122 -17.49 6.05 -5.99
N GLU A 123 -17.89 5.78 -4.76
CA GLU A 123 -19.25 6.03 -4.25
C GLU A 123 -19.60 7.53 -4.21
N THR A 124 -18.61 8.38 -4.01
CA THR A 124 -18.75 9.84 -3.95
C THR A 124 -18.08 10.56 -5.11
N ASN A 125 -17.45 9.79 -6.03
CA ASN A 125 -16.65 10.30 -7.15
C ASN A 125 -15.49 11.22 -6.72
N ASP A 126 -14.94 10.96 -5.54
CA ASP A 126 -13.80 11.70 -5.01
C ASP A 126 -12.46 11.09 -5.48
N LYS A 127 -11.48 11.96 -5.71
CA LYS A 127 -10.07 11.60 -5.88
C LYS A 127 -9.24 12.55 -5.05
N VAL A 128 -8.69 12.06 -3.95
CA VAL A 128 -8.04 12.89 -2.92
C VAL A 128 -6.56 12.54 -2.82
N GLY A 129 -5.72 13.57 -2.83
CA GLY A 129 -4.32 13.48 -2.47
C GLY A 129 -4.16 13.60 -0.94
N TYR A 130 -3.50 12.63 -0.33
CA TYR A 130 -3.22 12.61 1.08
C TYR A 130 -1.70 12.60 1.31
N LEU A 131 -1.20 13.52 2.13
CA LEU A 131 0.20 13.65 2.52
C LEU A 131 0.33 13.55 4.02
N ASP A 132 1.22 12.69 4.50
CA ASP A 132 1.56 12.61 5.91
C ASP A 132 3.00 12.10 6.07
N PRO A 133 3.85 12.72 6.91
CA PRO A 133 5.24 12.29 7.09
C PRO A 133 5.43 10.82 7.51
N HIS A 134 4.42 10.19 8.12
CA HIS A 134 4.48 8.78 8.48
C HIS A 134 4.35 7.83 7.27
N LEU A 135 4.04 8.35 6.06
CA LEU A 135 3.86 7.57 4.84
C LEU A 135 5.13 7.39 4.01
N TYR A 136 6.26 7.98 4.42
CA TYR A 136 7.53 7.68 3.77
C TYR A 136 7.83 6.19 3.88
N PRO A 137 8.14 5.50 2.77
CA PRO A 137 8.69 4.16 2.84
C PRO A 137 9.97 4.13 3.70
N VAL A 138 10.09 3.13 4.56
CA VAL A 138 11.31 2.96 5.36
C VAL A 138 12.46 2.37 4.54
N ALA A 139 12.12 1.68 3.44
CA ALA A 139 13.07 1.21 2.43
C ALA A 139 12.36 1.01 1.10
N SER A 140 13.04 1.33 0.00
CA SER A 140 12.57 1.12 -1.37
C SER A 140 13.61 0.37 -2.18
N ILE A 141 13.19 -0.70 -2.84
CA ILE A 141 14.03 -1.55 -3.69
C ILE A 141 13.76 -1.15 -5.14
N LEU A 142 14.80 -0.60 -5.78
CA LEU A 142 14.77 -0.12 -7.15
C LEU A 142 15.66 -1.03 -8.01
N ASP A 143 15.09 -2.11 -8.53
CA ASP A 143 15.81 -3.05 -9.38
C ASP A 143 15.37 -2.84 -10.84
N PRO A 144 16.27 -2.38 -11.74
CA PRO A 144 15.92 -2.08 -13.12
C PRO A 144 15.62 -3.32 -13.98
N ARG A 145 15.70 -4.51 -13.41
CA ARG A 145 15.28 -5.75 -14.09
C ARG A 145 13.76 -5.95 -14.12
N TYR A 146 13.02 -5.22 -13.28
CA TYR A 146 11.56 -5.33 -13.12
C TYR A 146 10.81 -4.13 -13.66
#